data_0bd51dcb551456b1bb5a1ca00e1551a5
#
_entry.id   0bd51dcb551456b1bb5a1ca00e1551a5
#
_cell.length_a   1.000
_cell.length_b   1.000
_cell.length_c   1.000
_cell.angle_alpha   90.00
_cell.angle_beta   90.00
_cell.angle_gamma   90.00
#
_symmetry.space_group_name_H-M   'P 1'
#
loop_
_entity.id
_entity.type
_entity.pdbx_description
1 polymer ?
#
loop_
_entity_poly.entity_id
_entity_poly.type
_entity_poly.pdbx_seq_one_letter_code
_entity_poly.pdbx_strand_id
1 'polypeptide(L)'
;MGMDSSTTTARDFTIGIYPLLVDETCWFLAADFDKDTWMEDVSAFLETCHAHNVPAVLERSRSGNGGHVWIFFSEPIPANIARKTGSYILTRTMEHRPEIGLDSYDRFFPNQDTMPKGGFGNLIALPLQKKPRERENSVFVDENYKPYPDQWAFLSSVIRLSRKEVESIVDEASMFEDILGIRLSVTDAEDDEPWTTPPSKRRKEKPITAPMPDSIALVLGNQIYIAKEEIIPPLKNQLIRLAAFQNPEFYKAQAMRLSTFNKPRVISCCEDFSNHIGLPRGCLEDVIALLKYHKIKPDIIEERFPGHSIDVQFQGILTPEQQAAADDMLSHDTGVLSATTGFGKTVIAAYMIAERKANTLVLVHRKQLLNQWIAHLNNFLNLSTSQIGQIGGGKRNPTGVIDIAMIQSLWRKNVADDIVGEYGNLIVDECHHVSAWSFENVVRQSKAKYVTGLSATVTRKDGHHPIIFMQCGPVQFRVDDRKQAQARPFIHKTIVRRTDFTLPKSLQDDKRPPIHMIYSALMNDERRNTMIITDVLQAISEKRSPVILTERRQHLAYLADQLSSKIRNVIVLKGGMGRKQARSLIERLANIPDDEERIILATERYLGE
;
A
#
# COMPACT_ATOMS: atom_id res chain seq x y z
N MET A 1 -2.18 -37.17 13.94
CA MET A 1 -1.82 -37.68 15.26
C MET A 1 -3.01 -37.45 16.19
N GLY A 2 -3.80 -38.49 16.49
CA GLY A 2 -4.88 -38.38 17.45
C GLY A 2 -4.28 -38.27 18.85
N MET A 3 -4.21 -37.07 19.40
CA MET A 3 -3.99 -36.92 20.82
C MET A 3 -5.26 -37.33 21.55
N ASP A 4 -5.12 -38.22 22.50
CA ASP A 4 -6.21 -38.67 23.33
C ASP A 4 -6.86 -37.48 24.05
N SER A 5 -8.16 -37.26 23.80
CA SER A 5 -8.94 -36.13 24.36
C SER A 5 -8.92 -36.09 25.90
N SER A 6 -8.61 -37.24 26.56
CA SER A 6 -8.47 -37.35 28.00
C SER A 6 -7.30 -36.53 28.58
N THR A 7 -6.27 -36.22 27.79
CA THR A 7 -5.07 -35.51 28.28
C THR A 7 -5.29 -34.01 28.50
N THR A 8 -6.16 -33.36 27.72
CA THR A 8 -6.46 -31.93 27.86
C THR A 8 -7.26 -31.58 29.11
N THR A 9 -8.08 -32.53 29.57
CA THR A 9 -8.97 -32.34 30.73
C THR A 9 -8.35 -32.75 32.06
N ALA A 10 -7.28 -33.57 32.03
CA ALA A 10 -6.67 -34.15 33.23
C ALA A 10 -5.39 -33.45 33.69
N ARG A 11 -4.71 -32.67 32.85
CA ARG A 11 -3.42 -32.03 33.14
C ARG A 11 -3.50 -30.50 33.09
N ASP A 12 -2.57 -29.86 33.78
CA ASP A 12 -2.54 -28.44 34.08
C ASP A 12 -1.72 -27.62 33.04
N PHE A 13 -1.81 -28.01 31.76
CA PHE A 13 -1.13 -27.30 30.67
C PHE A 13 -2.09 -26.96 29.52
N THR A 14 -1.77 -25.92 28.78
CA THR A 14 -2.54 -25.50 27.62
C THR A 14 -2.07 -26.25 26.37
N ILE A 15 -3.00 -26.84 25.64
CA ILE A 15 -2.75 -27.49 24.35
C ILE A 15 -3.39 -26.65 23.25
N GLY A 16 -2.66 -26.46 22.16
CA GLY A 16 -3.17 -25.87 20.92
C GLY A 16 -2.93 -26.80 19.75
N ILE A 17 -3.64 -26.55 18.66
CA ILE A 17 -3.47 -27.26 17.39
C ILE A 17 -3.24 -26.28 16.27
N TYR A 18 -2.55 -26.74 15.24
CA TYR A 18 -2.43 -26.06 13.97
C TYR A 18 -3.57 -26.54 13.06
N PRO A 19 -4.52 -25.66 12.69
CA PRO A 19 -5.66 -26.06 11.88
C PRO A 19 -5.29 -26.43 10.44
N LEU A 20 -4.21 -25.83 9.90
CA LEU A 20 -3.72 -26.09 8.55
C LEU A 20 -2.90 -27.39 8.52
N LEU A 21 -3.33 -28.36 7.74
CA LEU A 21 -2.63 -29.62 7.52
C LEU A 21 -1.55 -29.49 6.44
N VAL A 22 -0.66 -30.49 6.37
CA VAL A 22 0.49 -30.49 5.44
C VAL A 22 0.05 -30.45 3.97
N ASP A 23 -1.12 -31.00 3.66
CA ASP A 23 -1.75 -30.98 2.33
C ASP A 23 -2.61 -29.74 2.07
N GLU A 24 -2.49 -28.70 2.93
CA GLU A 24 -3.20 -27.42 2.83
C GLU A 24 -4.73 -27.55 3.01
N THR A 25 -5.18 -28.60 3.70
CA THR A 25 -6.58 -28.78 4.10
C THR A 25 -6.79 -28.50 5.60
N CYS A 26 -8.04 -28.40 6.04
CA CYS A 26 -8.42 -28.24 7.43
C CYS A 26 -9.72 -28.99 7.75
N TRP A 27 -9.90 -29.40 9.02
CA TRP A 27 -11.09 -30.08 9.53
C TRP A 27 -12.13 -29.13 10.13
N PHE A 28 -11.75 -27.89 10.31
CA PHE A 28 -12.61 -26.83 10.85
C PHE A 28 -12.12 -25.47 10.41
N LEU A 29 -13.02 -24.51 10.48
CA LEU A 29 -12.73 -23.09 10.49
C LEU A 29 -13.16 -22.53 11.83
N ALA A 30 -12.32 -21.74 12.49
CA ALA A 30 -12.70 -20.97 13.67
C ALA A 30 -12.53 -19.48 13.43
N ALA A 31 -13.47 -18.67 13.91
CA ALA A 31 -13.39 -17.21 13.90
C ALA A 31 -13.24 -16.71 15.34
N ASP A 32 -12.28 -15.81 15.58
CA ASP A 32 -11.98 -15.26 16.91
C ASP A 32 -12.57 -13.86 17.06
N PHE A 33 -13.32 -13.65 18.16
CA PHE A 33 -13.95 -12.39 18.54
C PHE A 33 -13.48 -12.02 19.96
N ASP A 34 -12.65 -10.97 20.07
CA ASP A 34 -11.97 -10.58 21.33
C ASP A 34 -12.09 -9.08 21.68
N LYS A 35 -12.94 -8.32 20.99
CA LYS A 35 -13.23 -6.91 21.28
C LYS A 35 -14.24 -6.79 22.44
N ASP A 36 -14.38 -5.61 23.01
CA ASP A 36 -15.34 -5.32 24.08
C ASP A 36 -16.80 -5.67 23.69
N THR A 37 -17.12 -5.61 22.40
CA THR A 37 -18.42 -5.94 21.80
C THR A 37 -18.53 -7.38 21.29
N TRP A 38 -17.64 -8.28 21.73
CA TRP A 38 -17.56 -9.63 21.17
C TRP A 38 -18.87 -10.44 21.24
N MET A 39 -19.70 -10.23 22.27
CA MET A 39 -20.97 -10.95 22.41
C MET A 39 -21.95 -10.58 21.29
N GLU A 40 -22.11 -9.30 21.04
CA GLU A 40 -22.97 -8.79 19.97
C GLU A 40 -22.43 -9.18 18.58
N ASP A 41 -21.10 -9.14 18.42
CA ASP A 41 -20.44 -9.49 17.17
C ASP A 41 -20.59 -10.98 16.86
N VAL A 42 -20.45 -11.84 17.87
CA VAL A 42 -20.71 -13.29 17.77
C VAL A 42 -22.16 -13.58 17.48
N SER A 43 -23.11 -12.93 18.18
CA SER A 43 -24.54 -13.12 17.92
C SER A 43 -24.88 -12.82 16.47
N ALA A 44 -24.43 -11.68 15.94
CA ALA A 44 -24.65 -11.30 14.54
C ALA A 44 -24.01 -12.31 13.56
N PHE A 45 -22.81 -12.82 13.89
CA PHE A 45 -22.13 -13.80 13.05
C PHE A 45 -22.87 -15.16 13.06
N LEU A 46 -23.35 -15.62 14.21
CA LEU A 46 -24.14 -16.85 14.33
C LEU A 46 -25.50 -16.73 13.63
N GLU A 47 -26.19 -15.61 13.74
CA GLU A 47 -27.42 -15.32 12.99
C GLU A 47 -27.17 -15.42 11.48
N THR A 48 -26.08 -14.86 10.99
CA THR A 48 -25.68 -14.96 9.58
C THR A 48 -25.37 -16.41 9.19
N CYS A 49 -24.63 -17.15 10.04
CA CYS A 49 -24.39 -18.58 9.81
C CYS A 49 -25.71 -19.34 9.68
N HIS A 50 -26.66 -19.11 10.58
CA HIS A 50 -27.97 -19.75 10.56
C HIS A 50 -28.75 -19.40 9.27
N ALA A 51 -28.77 -18.14 8.88
CA ALA A 51 -29.44 -17.69 7.66
C ALA A 51 -28.89 -18.32 6.36
N HIS A 52 -27.61 -18.72 6.38
CA HIS A 52 -26.95 -19.40 5.27
C HIS A 52 -26.83 -20.93 5.47
N ASN A 53 -27.55 -21.52 6.43
CA ASN A 53 -27.50 -22.94 6.77
C ASN A 53 -26.08 -23.45 7.10
N VAL A 54 -25.26 -22.61 7.73
CA VAL A 54 -23.91 -22.96 8.21
C VAL A 54 -24.01 -23.34 9.69
N PRO A 55 -23.87 -24.62 10.06
CA PRO A 55 -23.84 -25.02 11.45
C PRO A 55 -22.56 -24.50 12.12
N ALA A 56 -22.73 -23.61 13.08
CA ALA A 56 -21.66 -22.99 13.82
C ALA A 56 -21.94 -23.07 15.33
N VAL A 57 -20.88 -23.19 16.12
CA VAL A 57 -21.00 -23.32 17.59
C VAL A 57 -20.04 -22.40 18.30
N LEU A 58 -20.48 -21.84 19.43
CA LEU A 58 -19.73 -20.83 20.17
C LEU A 58 -18.97 -21.49 21.35
N GLU A 59 -17.68 -21.20 21.42
CA GLU A 59 -16.85 -21.43 22.60
C GLU A 59 -16.56 -20.09 23.28
N ARG A 60 -16.79 -19.97 24.58
CA ARG A 60 -16.23 -18.87 25.36
C ARG A 60 -14.71 -19.02 25.43
N SER A 61 -13.98 -17.99 25.06
CA SER A 61 -12.51 -18.03 25.01
C SER A 61 -11.88 -18.35 26.38
N ARG A 62 -10.61 -18.71 26.36
CA ARG A 62 -9.84 -19.04 27.58
C ARG A 62 -9.78 -17.89 28.59
N SER A 63 -9.75 -16.65 28.13
CA SER A 63 -9.76 -15.46 28.98
C SER A 63 -11.12 -15.15 29.59
N GLY A 64 -12.20 -15.63 28.96
CA GLY A 64 -13.58 -15.25 29.26
C GLY A 64 -14.02 -13.93 28.59
N ASN A 65 -13.09 -13.17 28.00
CA ASN A 65 -13.32 -11.85 27.38
C ASN A 65 -13.35 -11.94 25.86
N GLY A 66 -13.89 -13.02 25.30
CA GLY A 66 -14.01 -13.25 23.87
C GLY A 66 -14.65 -14.59 23.59
N GLY A 67 -14.89 -14.88 22.33
CA GLY A 67 -15.47 -16.13 21.86
C GLY A 67 -14.85 -16.61 20.56
N HIS A 68 -14.76 -17.93 20.41
CA HIS A 68 -14.43 -18.56 19.15
C HIS A 68 -15.69 -19.19 18.56
N VAL A 69 -16.02 -18.85 17.33
CA VAL A 69 -17.09 -19.54 16.58
C VAL A 69 -16.46 -20.60 15.70
N TRP A 70 -16.86 -21.85 15.96
CA TRP A 70 -16.33 -23.03 15.27
C TRP A 70 -17.31 -23.56 14.23
N ILE A 71 -16.80 -23.83 13.03
CA ILE A 71 -17.49 -24.49 11.92
C ILE A 71 -16.72 -25.78 11.62
N PHE A 72 -17.33 -26.94 11.86
CA PHE A 72 -16.67 -28.22 11.66
C PHE A 72 -17.03 -28.84 10.31
N PHE A 73 -16.08 -29.55 9.72
CA PHE A 73 -16.27 -30.25 8.45
C PHE A 73 -16.33 -31.76 8.64
N SER A 74 -17.10 -32.46 7.80
CA SER A 74 -17.22 -33.90 7.80
C SER A 74 -16.02 -34.62 7.18
N GLU A 75 -15.23 -33.89 6.39
CA GLU A 75 -14.03 -34.32 5.70
C GLU A 75 -13.05 -33.13 5.59
N PRO A 76 -11.75 -33.36 5.29
CA PRO A 76 -10.80 -32.27 5.11
C PRO A 76 -11.18 -31.38 3.92
N ILE A 77 -11.27 -30.07 4.16
CA ILE A 77 -11.60 -29.07 3.15
C ILE A 77 -10.33 -28.27 2.83
N PRO A 78 -10.04 -27.96 1.54
CA PRO A 78 -8.96 -27.03 1.20
C PRO A 78 -9.08 -25.71 1.96
N ALA A 79 -8.00 -25.27 2.61
CA ALA A 79 -8.02 -24.12 3.51
C ALA A 79 -8.49 -22.83 2.80
N ASN A 80 -8.16 -22.66 1.52
CA ASN A 80 -8.63 -21.52 0.72
C ASN A 80 -10.16 -21.52 0.57
N ILE A 81 -10.80 -22.69 0.38
CA ILE A 81 -12.27 -22.82 0.26
C ILE A 81 -12.92 -22.56 1.63
N ALA A 82 -12.44 -23.19 2.69
CA ALA A 82 -12.94 -22.95 4.04
C ALA A 82 -12.89 -21.48 4.43
N ARG A 83 -11.79 -20.79 4.11
CA ARG A 83 -11.60 -19.38 4.41
C ARG A 83 -12.45 -18.46 3.52
N LYS A 84 -12.68 -18.80 2.26
CA LYS A 84 -13.62 -18.09 1.40
C LYS A 84 -15.02 -18.12 2.00
N THR A 85 -15.46 -19.29 2.50
CA THR A 85 -16.73 -19.43 3.23
C THR A 85 -16.79 -18.52 4.45
N GLY A 86 -15.79 -18.56 5.34
CA GLY A 86 -15.74 -17.69 6.51
C GLY A 86 -15.74 -16.21 6.16
N SER A 87 -14.96 -15.83 5.15
CA SER A 87 -14.90 -14.43 4.68
C SER A 87 -16.23 -13.98 4.10
N TYR A 88 -16.93 -14.83 3.35
CA TYR A 88 -18.28 -14.54 2.84
C TYR A 88 -19.27 -14.31 3.97
N ILE A 89 -19.37 -15.24 4.94
CA ILE A 89 -20.26 -15.11 6.11
C ILE A 89 -19.92 -13.82 6.88
N LEU A 90 -18.64 -13.52 7.11
CA LEU A 90 -18.22 -12.29 7.78
C LEU A 90 -18.62 -11.04 7.01
N THR A 91 -18.46 -11.05 5.67
CA THR A 91 -18.90 -9.96 4.80
C THR A 91 -20.40 -9.72 4.93
N ARG A 92 -21.21 -10.78 4.95
CA ARG A 92 -22.66 -10.70 5.16
C ARG A 92 -23.04 -10.22 6.56
N THR A 93 -22.31 -10.64 7.57
CA THR A 93 -22.49 -10.15 8.95
C THR A 93 -22.24 -8.64 9.03
N MET A 94 -21.19 -8.15 8.38
CA MET A 94 -20.88 -6.72 8.35
C MET A 94 -21.95 -5.86 7.68
N GLU A 95 -22.84 -6.42 6.86
CA GLU A 95 -23.97 -5.69 6.25
C GLU A 95 -24.98 -5.20 7.31
N HIS A 96 -25.06 -5.86 8.46
CA HIS A 96 -25.95 -5.48 9.57
C HIS A 96 -25.22 -5.19 10.88
N ARG A 97 -23.94 -5.60 10.99
CA ARG A 97 -23.06 -5.31 12.13
C ARG A 97 -21.74 -4.69 11.66
N PRO A 98 -21.74 -3.42 11.23
CA PRO A 98 -20.55 -2.76 10.67
C PRO A 98 -19.47 -2.41 11.73
N GLU A 99 -19.75 -2.61 13.02
CA GLU A 99 -18.79 -2.50 14.11
C GLU A 99 -17.73 -3.60 14.05
N ILE A 100 -18.05 -4.72 13.39
CA ILE A 100 -17.07 -5.73 13.02
C ILE A 100 -16.15 -5.11 11.95
N GLY A 101 -14.92 -4.79 12.31
CA GLY A 101 -13.96 -4.13 11.43
C GLY A 101 -13.34 -5.06 10.39
N LEU A 102 -12.74 -4.50 9.34
CA LEU A 102 -12.06 -5.26 8.28
C LEU A 102 -10.86 -6.08 8.79
N ASP A 103 -10.32 -5.77 9.97
CA ASP A 103 -9.31 -6.55 10.69
C ASP A 103 -9.79 -7.97 11.08
N SER A 104 -11.10 -8.17 11.18
CA SER A 104 -11.70 -9.47 11.52
C SER A 104 -11.45 -10.55 10.45
N TYR A 105 -11.14 -10.17 9.20
CA TYR A 105 -10.71 -11.14 8.18
C TYR A 105 -9.38 -11.85 8.50
N ASP A 106 -8.57 -11.28 9.39
CA ASP A 106 -7.29 -11.85 9.82
C ASP A 106 -7.43 -12.80 11.02
N ARG A 107 -8.63 -12.91 11.60
CA ARG A 107 -8.92 -13.67 12.83
C ARG A 107 -9.49 -15.05 12.58
N PHE A 108 -9.30 -15.60 11.38
CA PHE A 108 -9.65 -16.97 11.07
C PHE A 108 -8.52 -17.95 11.39
N PHE A 109 -8.92 -19.15 11.76
CA PHE A 109 -8.05 -20.30 11.95
C PHE A 109 -8.53 -21.46 11.04
N PRO A 110 -7.79 -21.79 9.95
CA PRO A 110 -6.47 -21.26 9.56
C PRO A 110 -6.55 -19.81 9.05
N ASN A 111 -5.47 -19.03 9.27
CA ASN A 111 -5.39 -17.64 8.80
C ASN A 111 -4.78 -17.50 7.40
N GLN A 112 -4.30 -18.58 6.79
CA GLN A 112 -3.67 -18.58 5.47
C GLN A 112 -4.06 -19.85 4.69
N ASP A 113 -3.94 -19.77 3.36
CA ASP A 113 -4.40 -20.81 2.45
C ASP A 113 -3.34 -21.88 2.19
N THR A 114 -2.06 -21.51 2.36
CA THR A 114 -0.91 -22.37 2.05
C THR A 114 -0.03 -22.60 3.29
N MET A 115 0.59 -23.76 3.36
CA MET A 115 1.54 -24.08 4.43
C MET A 115 2.84 -23.27 4.27
N PRO A 116 3.25 -22.47 5.28
CA PRO A 116 4.48 -21.73 5.23
C PRO A 116 5.71 -22.65 5.30
N LYS A 117 6.75 -22.35 4.55
CA LYS A 117 8.01 -23.09 4.57
C LYS A 117 8.68 -22.95 5.93
N GLY A 118 8.88 -24.08 6.61
CA GLY A 118 9.52 -24.12 7.93
C GLY A 118 8.61 -23.70 9.09
N GLY A 119 7.29 -23.64 8.88
CA GLY A 119 6.28 -23.33 9.89
C GLY A 119 5.03 -24.21 9.75
N PHE A 120 4.07 -24.01 10.66
CA PHE A 120 2.82 -24.79 10.74
C PHE A 120 1.56 -23.90 10.61
N GLY A 121 1.70 -22.64 10.26
CA GLY A 121 0.60 -21.66 10.27
C GLY A 121 0.33 -21.11 11.68
N ASN A 122 -0.89 -20.58 11.88
CA ASN A 122 -1.31 -20.09 13.19
C ASN A 122 -1.82 -21.24 14.10
N LEU A 123 -1.66 -21.05 15.40
CA LEU A 123 -2.05 -21.99 16.44
C LEU A 123 -3.33 -21.48 17.12
N ILE A 124 -4.33 -22.37 17.31
CA ILE A 124 -5.49 -22.10 18.16
C ILE A 124 -5.46 -22.98 19.40
N ALA A 125 -5.81 -22.42 20.55
CA ALA A 125 -5.96 -23.21 21.77
C ALA A 125 -7.18 -24.14 21.64
N LEU A 126 -7.03 -25.40 22.01
CA LEU A 126 -8.16 -26.34 22.07
C LEU A 126 -9.15 -25.92 23.15
N PRO A 127 -10.46 -26.09 22.93
CA PRO A 127 -11.48 -25.96 23.96
C PRO A 127 -11.27 -26.93 25.16
N LEU A 128 -12.02 -26.71 26.22
CA LEU A 128 -12.10 -27.55 27.40
C LEU A 128 -10.79 -27.67 28.20
N GLN A 129 -9.97 -26.62 28.20
CA GLN A 129 -8.77 -26.51 29.02
C GLN A 129 -9.14 -26.58 30.51
N LYS A 130 -8.40 -27.35 31.32
CA LYS A 130 -8.75 -27.65 32.72
C LYS A 130 -8.94 -26.39 33.59
N LYS A 131 -7.92 -25.53 33.72
CA LYS A 131 -7.98 -24.31 34.55
C LYS A 131 -9.02 -23.27 34.08
N PRO A 132 -9.09 -22.90 32.78
CA PRO A 132 -10.14 -22.01 32.32
C PRO A 132 -11.55 -22.55 32.56
N ARG A 133 -11.75 -23.85 32.40
CA ARG A 133 -13.05 -24.50 32.62
C ARG A 133 -13.57 -24.41 34.08
N GLU A 134 -12.68 -24.32 35.05
CA GLU A 134 -13.04 -24.08 36.45
C GLU A 134 -13.73 -22.71 36.66
N ARG A 135 -13.56 -21.80 35.70
CA ARG A 135 -14.19 -20.47 35.64
C ARG A 135 -15.23 -20.36 34.52
N GLU A 136 -15.75 -21.48 34.06
CA GLU A 136 -16.67 -21.55 32.92
C GLU A 136 -16.16 -20.95 31.62
N ASN A 137 -14.82 -20.87 31.44
CA ASN A 137 -14.15 -20.46 30.24
C ASN A 137 -13.61 -21.66 29.46
N SER A 138 -13.26 -21.43 28.16
CA SER A 138 -12.83 -22.52 27.26
C SER A 138 -13.89 -23.65 27.17
N VAL A 139 -15.16 -23.27 27.17
CA VAL A 139 -16.33 -24.15 27.11
C VAL A 139 -17.30 -23.71 26.02
N PHE A 140 -18.01 -24.67 25.44
CA PHE A 140 -19.10 -24.36 24.52
C PHE A 140 -20.31 -23.87 25.32
N VAL A 141 -20.95 -22.84 24.78
CA VAL A 141 -22.08 -22.15 25.41
C VAL A 141 -23.28 -22.09 24.47
N ASP A 142 -24.47 -21.96 25.04
CA ASP A 142 -25.72 -21.76 24.31
C ASP A 142 -25.91 -20.29 23.86
N GLU A 143 -27.04 -20.00 23.24
CA GLU A 143 -27.41 -18.65 22.76
C GLU A 143 -27.54 -17.62 23.91
N ASN A 144 -27.68 -18.06 25.16
CA ASN A 144 -27.70 -17.20 26.34
C ASN A 144 -26.33 -17.15 27.04
N TYR A 145 -25.27 -17.61 26.36
CA TYR A 145 -23.90 -17.67 26.86
C TYR A 145 -23.75 -18.58 28.10
N LYS A 146 -24.65 -19.55 28.33
CA LYS A 146 -24.54 -20.52 29.42
C LYS A 146 -23.81 -21.77 28.94
N PRO A 147 -22.85 -22.29 29.71
CA PRO A 147 -22.17 -23.53 29.37
C PRO A 147 -23.14 -24.71 29.24
N TYR A 148 -22.97 -25.54 28.21
CA TYR A 148 -23.69 -26.80 28.11
C TYR A 148 -23.29 -27.70 29.28
N PRO A 149 -24.26 -28.35 29.97
CA PRO A 149 -23.97 -29.21 31.15
C PRO A 149 -23.03 -30.38 30.82
N ASP A 150 -23.22 -31.00 29.66
CA ASP A 150 -22.33 -32.06 29.14
C ASP A 150 -21.72 -31.59 27.82
N GLN A 151 -20.49 -31.10 27.89
CA GLN A 151 -19.72 -30.58 26.77
C GLN A 151 -19.41 -31.66 25.72
N TRP A 152 -19.23 -32.93 26.15
CA TRP A 152 -18.91 -34.02 25.24
C TRP A 152 -20.15 -34.54 24.50
N ALA A 153 -21.27 -34.64 25.18
CA ALA A 153 -22.54 -34.94 24.54
C ALA A 153 -22.90 -33.87 23.50
N PHE A 154 -22.71 -32.59 23.85
CA PHE A 154 -22.92 -31.49 22.93
C PHE A 154 -22.00 -31.61 21.70
N LEU A 155 -20.68 -31.74 21.86
CA LEU A 155 -19.73 -31.87 20.75
C LEU A 155 -20.02 -33.06 19.84
N SER A 156 -20.55 -34.16 20.40
CA SER A 156 -20.95 -35.35 19.65
C SER A 156 -22.18 -35.13 18.78
N SER A 157 -23.02 -34.15 19.13
CA SER A 157 -24.24 -33.78 18.40
C SER A 157 -24.02 -32.67 17.34
N VAL A 158 -22.84 -32.03 17.31
CA VAL A 158 -22.56 -30.94 16.41
C VAL A 158 -22.61 -31.40 14.94
N ILE A 159 -23.43 -30.70 14.16
CA ILE A 159 -23.54 -30.92 12.71
C ILE A 159 -22.28 -30.46 12.03
N ARG A 160 -21.82 -31.19 11.01
CA ARG A 160 -20.61 -30.90 10.24
C ARG A 160 -20.96 -30.65 8.79
N LEU A 161 -20.39 -29.63 8.20
CA LEU A 161 -20.56 -29.35 6.78
C LEU A 161 -19.78 -30.35 5.91
N SER A 162 -20.44 -30.85 4.88
CA SER A 162 -19.78 -31.61 3.82
C SER A 162 -19.04 -30.67 2.85
N ARG A 163 -18.10 -31.21 2.09
CA ARG A 163 -17.38 -30.48 1.06
C ARG A 163 -18.33 -29.85 0.04
N LYS A 164 -19.36 -30.58 -0.37
CA LYS A 164 -20.35 -30.10 -1.35
C LYS A 164 -21.12 -28.86 -0.84
N GLU A 165 -21.48 -28.84 0.44
CA GLU A 165 -22.18 -27.69 1.04
C GLU A 165 -21.25 -26.48 1.11
N VAL A 166 -19.98 -26.67 1.50
CA VAL A 166 -18.98 -25.60 1.54
C VAL A 166 -18.73 -25.03 0.14
N GLU A 167 -18.56 -25.88 -0.88
CA GLU A 167 -18.38 -25.46 -2.26
C GLU A 167 -19.60 -24.69 -2.79
N SER A 168 -20.83 -25.13 -2.46
CA SER A 168 -22.06 -24.40 -2.84
C SER A 168 -22.13 -22.99 -2.24
N ILE A 169 -21.68 -22.79 -1.00
CA ILE A 169 -21.60 -21.46 -0.38
C ILE A 169 -20.58 -20.57 -1.10
N VAL A 170 -19.42 -21.15 -1.49
CA VAL A 170 -18.39 -20.41 -2.21
C VAL A 170 -18.83 -20.05 -3.63
N ASP A 171 -19.56 -20.95 -4.32
CA ASP A 171 -20.13 -20.69 -5.62
C ASP A 171 -21.15 -19.56 -5.56
N GLU A 172 -22.04 -19.56 -4.55
CA GLU A 172 -22.96 -18.45 -4.30
C GLU A 172 -22.19 -17.13 -4.08
N ALA A 173 -21.15 -17.16 -3.23
CA ALA A 173 -20.31 -16.01 -2.97
C ALA A 173 -19.61 -15.49 -4.23
N SER A 174 -19.16 -16.39 -5.09
CA SER A 174 -18.45 -16.06 -6.33
C SER A 174 -19.37 -15.42 -7.37
N MET A 175 -20.66 -15.77 -7.41
CA MET A 175 -21.65 -15.14 -8.30
C MET A 175 -21.81 -13.64 -8.04
N PHE A 176 -21.54 -13.18 -6.83
CA PHE A 176 -21.64 -11.77 -6.44
C PHE A 176 -20.26 -11.08 -6.35
N GLU A 177 -19.16 -11.77 -6.75
CA GLU A 177 -17.76 -11.28 -6.69
C GLU A 177 -17.34 -10.68 -5.33
N ASP A 178 -17.98 -11.11 -4.23
CA ASP A 178 -18.03 -10.31 -3.01
C ASP A 178 -17.51 -11.03 -1.75
N ILE A 179 -16.49 -11.90 -1.93
CA ILE A 179 -15.93 -12.61 -0.77
C ILE A 179 -15.33 -11.62 0.24
N LEU A 180 -14.65 -10.58 -0.22
CA LEU A 180 -14.10 -9.51 0.62
C LEU A 180 -14.72 -8.14 0.34
N GLY A 181 -15.38 -7.94 -0.80
CA GLY A 181 -16.02 -6.68 -1.21
C GLY A 181 -15.09 -5.46 -1.28
N ILE A 182 -13.79 -5.66 -1.47
CA ILE A 182 -12.77 -4.60 -1.48
C ILE A 182 -11.99 -4.60 -2.80
N ARG A 183 -11.37 -3.45 -3.13
CA ARG A 183 -10.56 -3.30 -4.34
C ARG A 183 -9.42 -4.31 -4.38
N LEU A 184 -9.25 -4.96 -5.51
CA LEU A 184 -8.03 -5.71 -5.82
C LEU A 184 -6.89 -4.70 -6.05
N SER A 185 -5.68 -5.06 -5.62
CA SER A 185 -4.49 -4.35 -6.07
C SER A 185 -4.35 -4.55 -7.58
N VAL A 186 -4.07 -3.46 -8.31
CA VAL A 186 -3.96 -3.49 -9.80
C VAL A 186 -2.90 -4.46 -10.32
N THR A 187 -2.00 -4.94 -9.45
CA THR A 187 -0.97 -5.94 -9.76
C THR A 187 -1.48 -7.39 -9.74
N ASP A 188 -2.63 -7.64 -9.11
CA ASP A 188 -3.21 -8.98 -8.96
C ASP A 188 -4.39 -9.23 -9.92
N ALA A 189 -4.53 -8.40 -10.95
CA ALA A 189 -5.44 -8.63 -12.07
C ALA A 189 -4.94 -9.73 -13.04
N GLU A 190 -4.04 -10.61 -12.61
CA GLU A 190 -3.91 -11.96 -13.16
C GLU A 190 -5.00 -12.79 -12.48
N ASP A 191 -6.25 -12.58 -12.92
CA ASP A 191 -7.34 -13.49 -12.65
C ASP A 191 -6.90 -14.88 -13.10
N ASP A 192 -6.88 -15.83 -12.18
CA ASP A 192 -6.66 -17.25 -12.53
C ASP A 192 -7.68 -17.71 -13.58
N GLU A 193 -8.80 -16.96 -13.74
CA GLU A 193 -9.85 -17.20 -14.72
C GLU A 193 -10.33 -15.89 -15.38
N PRO A 194 -9.52 -15.23 -16.22
CA PRO A 194 -9.86 -13.92 -16.80
C PRO A 194 -11.10 -13.96 -17.72
N TRP A 195 -11.53 -15.12 -18.14
CA TRP A 195 -12.76 -15.34 -18.94
C TRP A 195 -14.05 -15.22 -18.11
N THR A 196 -14.01 -15.24 -16.79
CA THR A 196 -15.18 -15.04 -15.90
C THR A 196 -15.47 -13.57 -15.67
N THR A 197 -14.52 -12.68 -15.96
CA THR A 197 -14.65 -11.24 -15.74
C THR A 197 -15.65 -10.64 -16.72
N PRO A 198 -16.74 -9.96 -16.27
CA PRO A 198 -17.70 -9.35 -17.17
C PRO A 198 -17.05 -8.25 -18.02
N PRO A 199 -17.47 -8.04 -19.28
CA PRO A 199 -16.89 -7.03 -20.18
C PRO A 199 -16.85 -5.62 -19.60
N SER A 200 -17.80 -5.30 -18.72
CA SER A 200 -17.89 -3.99 -18.06
C SER A 200 -16.86 -3.81 -16.94
N LYS A 201 -16.23 -4.88 -16.47
CA LYS A 201 -15.40 -4.92 -15.24
C LYS A 201 -16.10 -4.29 -14.01
N ARG A 202 -17.42 -4.13 -14.07
CA ARG A 202 -18.24 -3.58 -12.98
C ARG A 202 -18.76 -4.74 -12.14
N ARG A 203 -18.54 -4.65 -10.83
CA ARG A 203 -19.12 -5.59 -9.86
C ARG A 203 -20.62 -5.38 -9.78
N LYS A 204 -21.39 -6.46 -9.73
CA LYS A 204 -22.80 -6.40 -9.38
C LYS A 204 -22.92 -6.40 -7.87
N GLU A 205 -23.16 -5.25 -7.28
CA GLU A 205 -23.49 -5.16 -5.86
C GLU A 205 -24.94 -5.59 -5.65
N LYS A 206 -25.21 -6.30 -4.55
CA LYS A 206 -26.59 -6.59 -4.16
C LYS A 206 -27.29 -5.28 -3.82
N PRO A 207 -28.49 -5.00 -4.35
CA PRO A 207 -29.25 -3.82 -3.98
C PRO A 207 -29.60 -3.88 -2.49
N ILE A 208 -29.35 -2.80 -1.77
CA ILE A 208 -29.78 -2.65 -0.39
C ILE A 208 -31.30 -2.51 -0.38
N THR A 209 -31.98 -3.37 0.36
CA THR A 209 -33.46 -3.38 0.45
C THR A 209 -34.00 -2.52 1.60
N ALA A 210 -33.13 -2.08 2.52
CA ALA A 210 -33.52 -1.20 3.61
C ALA A 210 -33.84 0.22 3.10
N PRO A 211 -34.73 0.97 3.79
CA PRO A 211 -35.04 2.34 3.41
C PRO A 211 -33.80 3.21 3.46
N MET A 212 -33.52 3.91 2.37
CA MET A 212 -32.39 4.82 2.22
C MET A 212 -32.79 6.24 2.61
N PRO A 213 -31.87 7.05 3.14
CA PRO A 213 -32.09 8.48 3.33
C PRO A 213 -32.16 9.20 1.97
N ASP A 214 -32.92 10.28 1.90
CA ASP A 214 -33.03 11.09 0.67
C ASP A 214 -31.75 11.86 0.37
N SER A 215 -31.05 12.30 1.41
CA SER A 215 -29.76 13.01 1.30
C SER A 215 -28.82 12.62 2.43
N ILE A 216 -27.53 12.82 2.20
CA ILE A 216 -26.45 12.62 3.17
C ILE A 216 -25.48 13.80 3.08
N ALA A 217 -25.14 14.38 4.25
CA ALA A 217 -24.15 15.43 4.35
C ALA A 217 -22.73 14.88 4.22
N LEU A 218 -21.95 15.45 3.29
CA LEU A 218 -20.53 15.18 3.11
C LEU A 218 -19.73 16.40 3.55
N VAL A 219 -19.13 16.36 4.73
CA VAL A 219 -18.27 17.44 5.21
C VAL A 219 -16.85 17.22 4.67
N LEU A 220 -16.43 18.09 3.75
CA LEU A 220 -15.11 18.04 3.14
C LEU A 220 -14.10 18.80 4.00
N GLY A 221 -13.23 18.10 4.68
CA GLY A 221 -12.11 18.64 5.45
C GLY A 221 -10.78 18.07 4.97
N ASN A 222 -9.91 17.70 5.89
CA ASN A 222 -8.73 16.90 5.57
C ASN A 222 -9.09 15.46 5.12
N GLN A 223 -10.31 15.04 5.42
CA GLN A 223 -10.97 13.81 4.95
C GLN A 223 -12.41 14.16 4.55
N ILE A 224 -13.15 13.18 4.05
CA ILE A 224 -14.60 13.26 3.81
C ILE A 224 -15.27 12.69 5.06
N TYR A 225 -15.94 13.54 5.82
CA TYR A 225 -16.64 13.12 7.04
C TYR A 225 -18.11 12.91 6.77
N ILE A 226 -18.64 11.78 7.24
CA ILE A 226 -20.05 11.41 7.11
C ILE A 226 -20.56 11.03 8.50
N ALA A 227 -21.64 11.63 8.94
CA ALA A 227 -22.25 11.35 10.24
C ALA A 227 -22.80 9.93 10.27
N LYS A 228 -22.48 9.16 11.32
CA LYS A 228 -22.92 7.76 11.45
C LYS A 228 -24.43 7.62 11.59
N GLU A 229 -25.08 8.62 12.17
CA GLU A 229 -26.54 8.65 12.36
C GLU A 229 -27.31 8.81 11.04
N GLU A 230 -26.68 9.36 9.99
CA GLU A 230 -27.27 9.55 8.67
C GLU A 230 -27.16 8.32 7.77
N ILE A 231 -26.34 7.33 8.13
CA ILE A 231 -26.02 6.19 7.28
C ILE A 231 -26.48 4.88 7.91
N ILE A 232 -27.24 4.11 7.13
CA ILE A 232 -27.64 2.76 7.53
C ILE A 232 -26.43 1.80 7.47
N PRO A 233 -26.41 0.73 8.28
CA PRO A 233 -25.29 -0.21 8.36
C PRO A 233 -24.79 -0.75 7.02
N PRO A 234 -25.64 -1.21 6.08
CA PRO A 234 -25.14 -1.70 4.79
C PRO A 234 -24.43 -0.62 3.96
N LEU A 235 -24.94 0.62 3.98
CA LEU A 235 -24.31 1.73 3.27
C LEU A 235 -22.98 2.13 3.92
N LYS A 236 -22.91 2.15 5.27
CA LYS A 236 -21.68 2.38 6.01
C LYS A 236 -20.60 1.38 5.58
N ASN A 237 -20.95 0.10 5.48
CA ASN A 237 -20.04 -0.95 5.06
C ASN A 237 -19.52 -0.72 3.62
N GLN A 238 -20.39 -0.35 2.66
CA GLN A 238 -19.98 -0.02 1.30
C GLN A 238 -19.05 1.20 1.27
N LEU A 239 -19.36 2.26 2.03
CA LEU A 239 -18.51 3.46 2.13
C LEU A 239 -17.11 3.15 2.67
N ILE A 240 -17.01 2.39 3.77
CA ILE A 240 -15.71 2.00 4.35
C ILE A 240 -14.87 1.21 3.33
N ARG A 241 -15.51 0.34 2.53
CA ARG A 241 -14.83 -0.46 1.51
C ARG A 241 -14.26 0.35 0.35
N LEU A 242 -14.79 1.55 0.07
CA LEU A 242 -14.18 2.46 -0.92
C LEU A 242 -12.76 2.90 -0.52
N ALA A 243 -12.50 2.96 0.79
CA ALA A 243 -11.20 3.34 1.35
C ALA A 243 -10.35 2.11 1.75
N ALA A 244 -10.65 0.93 1.23
CA ALA A 244 -9.93 -0.30 1.55
C ALA A 244 -9.44 -1.02 0.30
N PHE A 245 -8.36 -1.79 0.44
CA PHE A 245 -7.82 -2.63 -0.63
C PHE A 245 -7.09 -3.84 -0.06
N GLN A 246 -6.92 -4.88 -0.89
CA GLN A 246 -6.18 -6.08 -0.51
C GLN A 246 -4.69 -5.74 -0.33
N ASN A 247 -4.10 -6.25 0.76
CA ASN A 247 -2.69 -6.01 1.07
C ASN A 247 -1.77 -6.89 0.18
N PRO A 248 -1.05 -6.30 -0.78
CA PRO A 248 -0.20 -7.06 -1.69
C PRO A 248 0.91 -7.84 -0.98
N GLU A 249 1.41 -7.32 0.16
CA GLU A 249 2.45 -8.01 0.92
C GLU A 249 1.94 -9.31 1.55
N PHE A 250 0.68 -9.33 1.99
CA PHE A 250 0.06 -10.53 2.52
C PHE A 250 -0.03 -11.61 1.43
N TYR A 251 -0.65 -11.28 0.30
CA TYR A 251 -0.86 -12.25 -0.79
C TYR A 251 0.45 -12.70 -1.42
N LYS A 252 1.42 -11.80 -1.57
CA LYS A 252 2.76 -12.16 -2.05
C LYS A 252 3.48 -13.10 -1.08
N ALA A 253 3.41 -12.85 0.22
CA ALA A 253 3.99 -13.74 1.23
C ALA A 253 3.33 -15.12 1.17
N GLN A 254 1.99 -15.17 1.06
CA GLN A 254 1.23 -16.42 0.93
C GLN A 254 1.63 -17.19 -0.35
N ALA A 255 1.68 -16.54 -1.50
CA ALA A 255 2.10 -17.16 -2.77
C ALA A 255 3.54 -17.69 -2.72
N MET A 256 4.43 -17.01 -2.01
CA MET A 256 5.81 -17.44 -1.78
C MET A 256 5.93 -18.52 -0.69
N ARG A 257 4.84 -18.90 -0.02
CA ARG A 257 4.81 -19.80 1.15
C ARG A 257 5.68 -19.28 2.30
N LEU A 258 5.62 -17.97 2.53
CA LEU A 258 6.26 -17.30 3.67
C LEU A 258 5.21 -17.04 4.76
N SER A 259 5.68 -16.76 5.98
CA SER A 259 4.78 -16.37 7.08
C SER A 259 4.05 -15.07 6.76
N THR A 260 2.74 -15.05 6.99
CA THR A 260 1.88 -13.85 6.89
C THR A 260 1.69 -13.14 8.23
N PHE A 261 2.41 -13.57 9.27
CA PHE A 261 2.36 -12.97 10.59
C PHE A 261 2.64 -11.46 10.55
N ASN A 262 1.86 -10.66 11.26
CA ASN A 262 1.90 -9.19 11.25
C ASN A 262 1.65 -8.54 9.87
N LYS A 263 1.04 -9.23 8.94
CA LYS A 263 0.59 -8.67 7.66
C LYS A 263 -0.93 -8.75 7.61
N PRO A 264 -1.65 -7.64 7.75
CA PRO A 264 -3.11 -7.65 7.62
C PRO A 264 -3.48 -8.03 6.17
N ARG A 265 -4.59 -8.73 6.01
CA ARG A 265 -5.13 -9.13 4.70
C ARG A 265 -5.67 -7.94 3.92
N VAL A 266 -6.25 -6.99 4.65
CA VAL A 266 -6.88 -5.78 4.12
C VAL A 266 -6.20 -4.57 4.72
N ILE A 267 -5.90 -3.58 3.87
CA ILE A 267 -5.48 -2.24 4.31
C ILE A 267 -6.69 -1.34 4.20
N SER A 268 -7.08 -0.71 5.31
CA SER A 268 -8.12 0.31 5.36
C SER A 268 -7.51 1.67 5.67
N CYS A 269 -7.87 2.66 4.85
CA CYS A 269 -7.52 4.07 5.05
C CYS A 269 -8.72 4.87 5.63
N CYS A 270 -9.84 4.21 5.92
CA CYS A 270 -10.97 4.80 6.62
C CYS A 270 -10.65 4.96 8.11
N GLU A 271 -11.04 6.08 8.70
CA GLU A 271 -10.98 6.31 10.15
C GLU A 271 -12.38 6.27 10.76
N ASP A 272 -12.48 5.64 11.91
CA ASP A 272 -13.73 5.52 12.66
C ASP A 272 -13.69 6.46 13.87
N PHE A 273 -14.42 7.58 13.80
CA PHE A 273 -14.58 8.54 14.89
C PHE A 273 -15.85 8.21 15.70
N SER A 274 -16.02 8.81 16.86
CA SER A 274 -17.20 8.55 17.72
C SER A 274 -18.53 8.72 16.97
N ASN A 275 -18.71 9.82 16.23
CA ASN A 275 -19.95 10.16 15.56
C ASN A 275 -19.85 10.20 14.01
N HIS A 276 -18.67 10.01 13.45
CA HIS A 276 -18.42 10.12 12.00
C HIS A 276 -17.56 8.98 11.51
N ILE A 277 -17.63 8.68 10.24
CA ILE A 277 -16.58 7.98 9.50
C ILE A 277 -15.81 9.00 8.68
N GLY A 278 -14.49 8.84 8.61
CA GLY A 278 -13.60 9.67 7.80
C GLY A 278 -13.03 8.87 6.63
N LEU A 279 -13.34 9.27 5.41
CA LEU A 279 -12.80 8.66 4.19
C LEU A 279 -11.72 9.56 3.59
N PRO A 280 -10.65 9.01 3.01
CA PRO A 280 -9.65 9.81 2.33
C PRO A 280 -10.25 10.69 1.23
N ARG A 281 -9.72 11.90 1.05
CA ARG A 281 -10.23 12.92 0.09
C ARG A 281 -10.33 12.42 -1.35
N GLY A 282 -9.41 11.53 -1.76
CA GLY A 282 -9.41 10.97 -3.11
C GLY A 282 -10.53 9.97 -3.40
N CYS A 283 -11.31 9.59 -2.38
CA CYS A 283 -12.50 8.75 -2.55
C CYS A 283 -13.77 9.56 -2.90
N LEU A 284 -13.69 10.90 -3.01
CA LEU A 284 -14.88 11.75 -3.16
C LEU A 284 -15.74 11.37 -4.37
N GLU A 285 -15.15 11.18 -5.52
CA GLU A 285 -15.87 10.80 -6.75
C GLU A 285 -16.56 9.44 -6.59
N ASP A 286 -15.88 8.47 -5.97
CA ASP A 286 -16.44 7.15 -5.70
C ASP A 286 -17.58 7.21 -4.68
N VAL A 287 -17.46 8.03 -3.63
CA VAL A 287 -18.53 8.28 -2.65
C VAL A 287 -19.75 8.88 -3.34
N ILE A 288 -19.58 9.94 -4.14
CA ILE A 288 -20.65 10.57 -4.89
C ILE A 288 -21.29 9.57 -5.87
N ALA A 289 -20.50 8.76 -6.55
CA ALA A 289 -21.01 7.73 -7.47
C ALA A 289 -21.83 6.67 -6.73
N LEU A 290 -21.38 6.21 -5.56
CA LEU A 290 -22.09 5.26 -4.73
C LEU A 290 -23.42 5.83 -4.22
N LEU A 291 -23.42 7.05 -3.70
CA LEU A 291 -24.66 7.71 -3.24
C LEU A 291 -25.65 7.89 -4.39
N LYS A 292 -25.20 8.33 -5.57
CA LYS A 292 -26.05 8.44 -6.77
C LYS A 292 -26.61 7.08 -7.21
N TYR A 293 -25.83 6.01 -7.12
CA TYR A 293 -26.30 4.65 -7.43
C TYR A 293 -27.48 4.26 -6.55
N HIS A 294 -27.43 4.61 -5.26
CA HIS A 294 -28.52 4.40 -4.31
C HIS A 294 -29.58 5.49 -4.34
N LYS A 295 -29.53 6.44 -5.30
CA LYS A 295 -30.45 7.58 -5.44
C LYS A 295 -30.45 8.54 -4.25
N ILE A 296 -29.35 8.60 -3.51
CA ILE A 296 -29.14 9.50 -2.37
C ILE A 296 -28.49 10.78 -2.90
N LYS A 297 -29.03 11.94 -2.51
CA LYS A 297 -28.44 13.23 -2.86
C LYS A 297 -27.27 13.54 -1.93
N PRO A 298 -26.03 13.76 -2.44
CA PRO A 298 -24.94 14.26 -1.62
C PRO A 298 -25.12 15.75 -1.35
N ASP A 299 -25.17 16.16 -0.08
CA ASP A 299 -25.13 17.56 0.34
C ASP A 299 -23.71 17.92 0.81
N ILE A 300 -22.97 18.65 -0.04
CA ILE A 300 -21.55 18.94 0.20
C ILE A 300 -21.40 20.18 1.08
N ILE A 301 -20.71 20.01 2.20
CA ILE A 301 -20.34 21.09 3.14
C ILE A 301 -18.81 21.29 3.03
N GLU A 302 -18.40 22.46 2.57
CA GLU A 302 -17.00 22.80 2.33
C GLU A 302 -16.34 23.37 3.60
N GLU A 303 -15.45 22.61 4.19
CA GLU A 303 -14.66 22.96 5.37
C GLU A 303 -13.13 22.86 5.10
N ARG A 304 -12.74 22.64 3.85
CA ARG A 304 -11.34 22.65 3.47
C ARG A 304 -10.80 24.07 3.49
N PHE A 305 -9.56 24.22 3.89
CA PHE A 305 -8.92 25.54 3.96
C PHE A 305 -8.51 26.00 2.55
N PRO A 306 -9.10 27.07 2.01
CA PRO A 306 -8.80 27.59 0.67
C PRO A 306 -7.43 28.26 0.59
N GLY A 307 -6.81 28.57 1.74
CA GLY A 307 -5.55 29.25 1.85
C GLY A 307 -5.65 30.76 2.00
N HIS A 308 -4.52 31.35 2.34
CA HIS A 308 -4.33 32.81 2.28
C HIS A 308 -3.94 33.20 0.85
N SER A 309 -4.51 34.30 0.36
CA SER A 309 -4.16 34.81 -0.96
C SER A 309 -2.70 35.27 -1.00
N ILE A 310 -1.97 34.85 -2.04
CA ILE A 310 -0.59 35.27 -2.28
C ILE A 310 -0.51 36.00 -3.64
N ASP A 311 0.32 37.05 -3.68
CA ASP A 311 0.59 37.78 -4.92
C ASP A 311 1.82 37.20 -5.62
N VAL A 312 1.56 36.29 -6.53
CA VAL A 312 2.58 35.50 -7.24
C VAL A 312 2.23 35.43 -8.72
N GLN A 313 3.23 35.65 -9.59
CA GLN A 313 3.08 35.53 -11.02
C GLN A 313 4.10 34.55 -11.60
N PHE A 314 3.66 33.73 -12.53
CA PHE A 314 4.53 32.83 -13.25
C PHE A 314 5.40 33.57 -14.25
N GLN A 315 6.70 33.29 -14.23
CA GLN A 315 7.70 33.84 -15.15
C GLN A 315 8.25 32.69 -16.02
N GLY A 316 7.58 32.42 -17.12
CA GLY A 316 7.98 31.34 -18.01
C GLY A 316 6.97 31.14 -19.14
N ILE A 317 7.28 30.23 -20.04
CA ILE A 317 6.38 29.78 -21.10
C ILE A 317 6.26 28.27 -21.01
N LEU A 318 5.04 27.79 -20.87
CA LEU A 318 4.76 26.35 -20.92
C LEU A 318 4.75 25.87 -22.37
N THR A 319 5.22 24.67 -22.61
CA THR A 319 4.99 24.00 -23.90
C THR A 319 3.49 23.65 -24.03
N PRO A 320 2.96 23.45 -25.25
CA PRO A 320 1.56 23.10 -25.43
C PRO A 320 1.10 21.86 -24.58
N GLU A 321 1.98 20.87 -24.46
CA GLU A 321 1.70 19.66 -23.64
C GLU A 321 1.71 19.97 -22.13
N GLN A 322 2.62 20.85 -21.68
CA GLN A 322 2.66 21.30 -20.29
C GLN A 322 1.44 22.17 -19.97
N GLN A 323 1.00 23.02 -20.90
CA GLN A 323 -0.21 23.82 -20.72
C GLN A 323 -1.44 22.94 -20.61
N ALA A 324 -1.62 21.95 -21.49
CA ALA A 324 -2.72 21.00 -21.42
C ALA A 324 -2.74 20.24 -20.08
N ALA A 325 -1.56 19.83 -19.59
CA ALA A 325 -1.44 19.19 -18.29
C ALA A 325 -1.80 20.13 -17.13
N ALA A 326 -1.39 21.39 -17.20
CA ALA A 326 -1.70 22.39 -16.19
C ALA A 326 -3.20 22.72 -16.15
N ASP A 327 -3.82 22.90 -17.31
CA ASP A 327 -5.24 23.24 -17.44
C ASP A 327 -6.13 22.10 -16.89
N ASP A 328 -5.79 20.85 -17.20
CA ASP A 328 -6.49 19.69 -16.68
C ASP A 328 -6.35 19.58 -15.15
N MET A 329 -5.12 19.70 -14.63
CA MET A 329 -4.87 19.70 -13.19
C MET A 329 -5.55 20.86 -12.45
N LEU A 330 -5.66 22.03 -13.04
CA LEU A 330 -6.33 23.20 -12.45
C LEU A 330 -7.86 23.06 -12.43
N SER A 331 -8.44 22.25 -13.30
CA SER A 331 -9.87 21.97 -13.33
C SER A 331 -10.34 21.11 -12.14
N HIS A 332 -9.38 20.54 -11.38
CA HIS A 332 -9.64 19.67 -10.25
C HIS A 332 -9.00 20.20 -8.95
N ASP A 333 -9.69 20.05 -7.83
CA ASP A 333 -9.14 20.43 -6.52
C ASP A 333 -8.05 19.44 -6.06
N THR A 334 -8.20 18.15 -6.41
CA THR A 334 -7.28 17.09 -6.01
C THR A 334 -6.94 16.19 -7.20
N GLY A 335 -5.69 15.75 -7.27
CA GLY A 335 -5.30 14.83 -8.34
C GLY A 335 -3.79 14.61 -8.45
N VAL A 336 -3.43 13.63 -9.26
CA VAL A 336 -2.04 13.26 -9.54
C VAL A 336 -1.68 13.55 -11.00
N LEU A 337 -0.59 14.28 -11.19
CA LEU A 337 0.09 14.45 -12.47
C LEU A 337 1.13 13.32 -12.63
N SER A 338 0.86 12.40 -13.55
CA SER A 338 1.78 11.32 -13.90
C SER A 338 2.58 11.71 -15.15
N ALA A 339 3.84 12.09 -14.95
CA ALA A 339 4.70 12.53 -16.06
C ALA A 339 6.14 12.09 -15.86
N THR A 340 6.80 11.65 -16.93
CA THR A 340 8.19 11.18 -16.89
C THR A 340 9.17 12.23 -16.36
N THR A 341 10.34 11.78 -15.95
CA THR A 341 11.44 12.65 -15.58
C THR A 341 11.82 13.55 -16.77
N GLY A 342 11.98 14.85 -16.52
CA GLY A 342 12.31 15.84 -17.56
C GLY A 342 11.11 16.44 -18.29
N PHE A 343 9.86 16.03 -18.00
CA PHE A 343 8.65 16.67 -18.57
C PHE A 343 8.43 18.11 -18.06
N GLY A 344 9.00 18.46 -16.92
CA GLY A 344 8.82 19.77 -16.31
C GLY A 344 7.72 19.82 -15.23
N LYS A 345 7.50 18.73 -14.50
CA LYS A 345 6.53 18.67 -13.38
C LYS A 345 6.63 19.88 -12.45
N THR A 346 7.86 20.28 -12.08
CA THR A 346 8.11 21.41 -11.19
C THR A 346 7.71 22.76 -11.83
N VAL A 347 7.87 22.90 -13.13
CA VAL A 347 7.47 24.12 -13.88
C VAL A 347 5.95 24.23 -13.91
N ILE A 348 5.26 23.12 -14.21
CA ILE A 348 3.79 23.04 -14.18
C ILE A 348 3.28 23.37 -12.77
N ALA A 349 3.90 22.81 -11.74
CA ALA A 349 3.52 23.11 -10.36
C ALA A 349 3.72 24.59 -10.00
N ALA A 350 4.81 25.24 -10.46
CA ALA A 350 5.02 26.68 -10.27
C ALA A 350 3.93 27.50 -10.98
N TYR A 351 3.53 27.12 -12.19
CA TYR A 351 2.42 27.74 -12.90
C TYR A 351 1.09 27.57 -12.14
N MET A 352 0.79 26.37 -11.66
CA MET A 352 -0.42 26.11 -10.87
C MET A 352 -0.45 26.91 -9.56
N ILE A 353 0.69 27.11 -8.89
CA ILE A 353 0.78 27.97 -7.69
C ILE A 353 0.37 29.41 -8.05
N ALA A 354 0.88 29.93 -9.15
CA ALA A 354 0.57 31.28 -9.60
C ALA A 354 -0.91 31.45 -9.99
N GLU A 355 -1.53 30.46 -10.63
CA GLU A 355 -2.94 30.48 -11.01
C GLU A 355 -3.89 30.34 -9.82
N ARG A 356 -3.58 29.43 -8.87
CA ARG A 356 -4.40 29.21 -7.67
C ARG A 356 -4.30 30.36 -6.67
N LYS A 357 -3.20 31.11 -6.66
CA LYS A 357 -2.93 32.25 -5.74
C LYS A 357 -3.19 31.93 -4.27
N ALA A 358 -3.00 30.69 -3.87
CA ALA A 358 -3.15 30.22 -2.51
C ALA A 358 -1.78 29.88 -1.91
N ASN A 359 -1.59 30.21 -0.63
CA ASN A 359 -0.37 29.87 0.06
C ASN A 359 -0.11 28.36 -0.03
N THR A 360 1.15 27.98 -0.30
CA THR A 360 1.50 26.65 -0.76
C THR A 360 2.54 25.97 0.11
N LEU A 361 2.28 24.71 0.47
CA LEU A 361 3.26 23.81 1.07
C LEU A 361 3.71 22.77 0.04
N VAL A 362 5.01 22.68 -0.23
CA VAL A 362 5.60 21.67 -1.09
C VAL A 362 6.28 20.61 -0.22
N LEU A 363 5.85 19.36 -0.33
CA LEU A 363 6.40 18.24 0.41
C LEU A 363 7.43 17.50 -0.44
N VAL A 364 8.62 17.29 0.12
CA VAL A 364 9.70 16.55 -0.53
C VAL A 364 10.31 15.53 0.45
N HIS A 365 10.86 14.45 -0.08
CA HIS A 365 11.44 13.39 0.75
C HIS A 365 12.98 13.50 0.93
N ARG A 366 13.67 14.32 0.13
CA ARG A 366 15.14 14.48 0.18
C ARG A 366 15.57 15.94 0.18
N LYS A 367 16.68 16.20 0.87
CA LYS A 367 17.28 17.55 0.92
C LYS A 367 17.70 18.08 -0.45
N GLN A 368 18.11 17.21 -1.37
CA GLN A 368 18.49 17.62 -2.72
C GLN A 368 17.28 18.19 -3.47
N LEU A 369 16.12 17.50 -3.42
CA LEU A 369 14.87 17.98 -4.00
C LEU A 369 14.44 19.31 -3.37
N LEU A 370 14.56 19.45 -2.03
CA LEU A 370 14.26 20.70 -1.35
C LEU A 370 15.05 21.87 -1.95
N ASN A 371 16.36 21.71 -2.14
CA ASN A 371 17.20 22.74 -2.73
C ASN A 371 16.85 23.04 -4.20
N GLN A 372 16.51 22.00 -4.96
CA GLN A 372 16.07 22.14 -6.36
C GLN A 372 14.74 22.90 -6.45
N TRP A 373 13.77 22.58 -5.58
CA TRP A 373 12.50 23.30 -5.53
C TRP A 373 12.68 24.78 -5.21
N ILE A 374 13.52 25.14 -4.22
CA ILE A 374 13.83 26.53 -3.91
C ILE A 374 14.42 27.26 -5.13
N ALA A 375 15.38 26.62 -5.82
CA ALA A 375 15.99 27.21 -7.01
C ALA A 375 14.98 27.39 -8.16
N HIS A 376 14.14 26.37 -8.42
CA HIS A 376 13.12 26.43 -9.48
C HIS A 376 12.06 27.49 -9.20
N LEU A 377 11.52 27.54 -7.97
CA LEU A 377 10.51 28.54 -7.61
C LEU A 377 11.07 29.96 -7.71
N ASN A 378 12.32 30.21 -7.32
CA ASN A 378 12.98 31.50 -7.52
C ASN A 378 13.13 31.88 -9.02
N ASN A 379 13.28 30.88 -9.90
CA ASN A 379 13.45 31.13 -11.34
C ASN A 379 12.10 31.34 -12.06
N PHE A 380 11.04 30.67 -11.60
CA PHE A 380 9.75 30.62 -12.29
C PHE A 380 8.66 31.50 -11.65
N LEU A 381 8.90 32.03 -10.46
CA LEU A 381 7.97 32.92 -9.79
C LEU A 381 8.64 34.27 -9.48
N ASN A 382 7.87 35.36 -9.54
CA ASN A 382 8.33 36.70 -9.19
C ASN A 382 8.49 36.92 -7.68
N LEU A 383 9.07 35.95 -6.97
CA LEU A 383 9.21 35.97 -5.51
C LEU A 383 10.61 36.41 -5.10
N SER A 384 10.67 37.18 -4.00
CA SER A 384 11.93 37.36 -3.29
C SER A 384 12.30 36.09 -2.50
N THR A 385 13.59 35.86 -2.31
CA THR A 385 14.10 34.71 -1.57
C THR A 385 13.56 34.64 -0.12
N SER A 386 13.11 35.78 0.44
CA SER A 386 12.50 35.86 1.77
C SER A 386 11.06 35.33 1.82
N GLN A 387 10.39 35.18 0.69
CA GLN A 387 9.01 34.66 0.60
C GLN A 387 8.97 33.14 0.41
N ILE A 388 10.11 32.49 0.19
CA ILE A 388 10.22 31.04 0.09
C ILE A 388 10.85 30.52 1.39
N GLY A 389 10.05 29.79 2.17
CA GLY A 389 10.50 29.21 3.43
C GLY A 389 11.03 27.79 3.28
N GLN A 390 11.70 27.35 4.31
CA GLN A 390 12.31 26.01 4.37
C GLN A 390 12.05 25.34 5.71
N ILE A 391 11.53 24.10 5.65
CA ILE A 391 11.34 23.25 6.82
C ILE A 391 12.10 21.93 6.61
N GLY A 392 13.24 21.79 7.28
CA GLY A 392 14.09 20.61 7.17
C GLY A 392 15.46 20.90 6.57
N GLY A 393 16.27 19.84 6.43
CA GLY A 393 17.64 20.00 5.94
C GLY A 393 18.57 20.81 6.87
N GLY A 394 18.19 21.00 8.14
CA GLY A 394 18.92 21.78 9.16
C GLY A 394 18.40 23.21 9.34
N LYS A 395 17.32 23.59 8.67
CA LYS A 395 16.67 24.91 8.83
C LYS A 395 15.18 24.74 9.14
N ARG A 396 14.59 25.70 9.86
CA ARG A 396 13.14 25.80 10.08
C ARG A 396 12.76 27.28 10.11
N ASN A 397 12.41 27.82 8.97
CA ASN A 397 12.00 29.18 8.76
C ASN A 397 10.82 29.25 7.79
N PRO A 398 9.62 28.79 8.20
CA PRO A 398 8.43 28.93 7.38
C PRO A 398 8.07 30.40 7.19
N THR A 399 7.54 30.72 6.01
CA THR A 399 7.06 32.08 5.67
C THR A 399 5.54 32.17 5.67
N GLY A 400 4.86 31.03 5.52
CA GLY A 400 3.41 30.98 5.35
C GLY A 400 2.94 31.40 3.95
N VAL A 401 3.87 31.74 3.04
CA VAL A 401 3.59 32.09 1.64
C VAL A 401 3.80 30.88 0.73
N ILE A 402 5.06 30.51 0.51
CA ILE A 402 5.41 29.25 -0.15
C ILE A 402 6.53 28.62 0.64
N ASP A 403 6.25 27.44 1.17
CA ASP A 403 7.21 26.74 2.01
C ASP A 403 7.51 25.35 1.45
N ILE A 404 8.79 24.97 1.45
CA ILE A 404 9.23 23.65 1.04
C ILE A 404 9.65 22.86 2.30
N ALA A 405 9.00 21.74 2.53
CA ALA A 405 9.22 20.94 3.71
C ALA A 405 9.71 19.53 3.41
N MET A 406 10.71 19.10 4.15
CA MET A 406 11.03 17.66 4.20
C MET A 406 10.00 16.96 5.08
N ILE A 407 9.33 15.96 4.56
CA ILE A 407 8.27 15.23 5.27
C ILE A 407 8.75 14.70 6.63
N GLN A 408 9.98 14.16 6.70
CA GLN A 408 10.55 13.68 7.96
C GLN A 408 10.69 14.78 9.03
N SER A 409 10.67 16.04 8.62
CA SER A 409 10.74 17.20 9.54
C SER A 409 9.37 17.60 10.08
N LEU A 410 8.30 17.15 9.43
CA LEU A 410 6.89 17.38 9.81
C LEU A 410 6.29 16.23 10.61
N TRP A 411 7.01 15.11 10.76
CA TRP A 411 6.57 13.96 11.53
C TRP A 411 7.47 13.75 12.74
N ARG A 412 6.97 13.95 13.95
CA ARG A 412 7.74 13.77 15.18
C ARG A 412 6.89 13.11 16.26
N LYS A 413 7.45 12.12 16.96
CA LYS A 413 6.78 11.42 18.06
C LYS A 413 5.38 10.89 17.67
N ASN A 414 5.23 10.39 16.46
CA ASN A 414 3.97 9.90 15.90
C ASN A 414 2.86 10.97 15.74
N VAL A 415 3.23 12.24 15.66
CA VAL A 415 2.31 13.35 15.42
C VAL A 415 2.80 14.18 14.25
N ALA A 416 1.88 14.58 13.37
CA ALA A 416 2.17 15.55 12.32
C ALA A 416 2.26 16.96 12.90
N ASP A 417 3.07 17.81 12.29
CA ASP A 417 3.23 19.20 12.68
C ASP A 417 1.99 20.01 12.25
N ASP A 418 1.43 20.81 13.13
CA ASP A 418 0.20 21.59 12.91
C ASP A 418 0.29 22.52 11.70
N ILE A 419 1.49 22.95 11.35
CA ILE A 419 1.75 23.79 10.18
C ILE A 419 1.20 23.19 8.86
N VAL A 420 1.04 21.86 8.78
CA VAL A 420 0.50 21.19 7.59
C VAL A 420 -0.95 21.62 7.30
N GLY A 421 -1.68 22.06 8.34
CA GLY A 421 -3.06 22.53 8.23
C GLY A 421 -3.22 24.00 7.80
N GLU A 422 -2.12 24.76 7.67
CA GLU A 422 -2.15 26.22 7.48
C GLU A 422 -2.03 26.66 6.00
N TYR A 423 -2.01 25.70 5.07
CA TYR A 423 -1.87 25.98 3.63
C TYR A 423 -3.10 25.54 2.86
N GLY A 424 -3.49 26.38 1.88
CA GLY A 424 -4.62 26.09 1.00
C GLY A 424 -4.24 25.23 -0.21
N ASN A 425 -2.95 25.15 -0.51
CA ASN A 425 -2.42 24.34 -1.62
C ASN A 425 -1.28 23.45 -1.12
N LEU A 426 -1.41 22.15 -1.33
CA LEU A 426 -0.43 21.14 -0.99
C LEU A 426 0.11 20.49 -2.26
N ILE A 427 1.41 20.54 -2.48
CA ILE A 427 2.07 19.84 -3.57
C ILE A 427 2.95 18.73 -2.98
N VAL A 428 2.75 17.52 -3.44
CA VAL A 428 3.49 16.33 -2.98
C VAL A 428 4.39 15.86 -4.11
N ASP A 429 5.67 16.17 -4.02
CA ASP A 429 6.65 15.73 -5.02
C ASP A 429 7.05 14.29 -4.78
N GLU A 430 7.20 13.52 -5.87
CA GLU A 430 7.40 12.08 -5.88
C GLU A 430 6.38 11.36 -4.97
N CYS A 431 5.11 11.62 -5.22
CA CYS A 431 3.98 11.17 -4.40
C CYS A 431 3.89 9.64 -4.26
N HIS A 432 4.61 8.87 -5.07
CA HIS A 432 4.73 7.43 -4.92
C HIS A 432 5.35 7.01 -3.56
N HIS A 433 5.99 7.93 -2.83
CA HIS A 433 6.46 7.71 -1.47
C HIS A 433 5.36 7.89 -0.40
N VAL A 434 4.17 8.42 -0.72
CA VAL A 434 3.07 8.68 0.24
C VAL A 434 2.58 7.41 0.94
N SER A 435 2.70 6.26 0.30
CA SER A 435 2.32 4.98 0.92
C SER A 435 3.21 4.53 2.10
N ALA A 436 4.29 5.24 2.42
CA ALA A 436 5.00 5.05 3.68
C ALA A 436 4.17 5.67 4.83
N TRP A 437 3.99 4.94 5.91
CA TRP A 437 3.09 5.29 7.01
C TRP A 437 3.23 6.73 7.55
N SER A 438 4.45 7.22 7.74
CA SER A 438 4.68 8.60 8.19
C SER A 438 4.32 9.65 7.14
N PHE A 439 4.48 9.31 5.85
CA PHE A 439 4.13 10.17 4.73
C PHE A 439 2.61 10.31 4.59
N GLU A 440 1.91 9.20 4.62
CA GLU A 440 0.45 9.17 4.57
C GLU A 440 -0.14 10.01 5.70
N ASN A 441 0.35 9.83 6.93
CA ASN A 441 -0.14 10.57 8.08
C ASN A 441 0.06 12.09 7.97
N VAL A 442 1.17 12.56 7.39
CA VAL A 442 1.38 14.00 7.16
C VAL A 442 0.41 14.54 6.11
N VAL A 443 0.26 13.85 4.96
CA VAL A 443 -0.64 14.30 3.89
C VAL A 443 -2.10 14.27 4.35
N ARG A 444 -2.49 13.26 5.12
CA ARG A 444 -3.84 13.09 5.66
C ARG A 444 -4.25 14.23 6.61
N GLN A 445 -3.31 14.83 7.35
CA GLN A 445 -3.60 15.94 8.26
C GLN A 445 -3.74 17.30 7.55
N SER A 446 -3.39 17.41 6.29
CA SER A 446 -3.55 18.66 5.54
C SER A 446 -5.02 18.98 5.31
N LYS A 447 -5.43 20.20 5.65
CA LYS A 447 -6.77 20.75 5.37
C LYS A 447 -6.86 21.47 4.03
N ALA A 448 -5.78 21.47 3.25
CA ALA A 448 -5.69 22.18 1.98
C ALA A 448 -6.85 21.81 1.04
N LYS A 449 -7.47 22.84 0.44
CA LYS A 449 -8.47 22.66 -0.60
C LYS A 449 -7.84 22.01 -1.84
N TYR A 450 -6.66 22.45 -2.21
CA TYR A 450 -5.96 21.96 -3.39
C TYR A 450 -4.84 21.00 -3.00
N VAL A 451 -4.86 19.79 -3.56
CA VAL A 451 -3.82 18.78 -3.34
C VAL A 451 -3.36 18.19 -4.65
N THR A 452 -2.09 18.37 -4.96
CA THR A 452 -1.49 17.90 -6.20
C THR A 452 -0.34 16.93 -5.92
N GLY A 453 -0.49 15.69 -6.35
CA GLY A 453 0.60 14.70 -6.38
C GLY A 453 1.38 14.79 -7.69
N LEU A 454 2.71 14.80 -7.62
CA LEU A 454 3.59 14.74 -8.79
C LEU A 454 4.38 13.44 -8.74
N SER A 455 4.38 12.65 -9.81
CA SER A 455 5.22 11.45 -9.89
C SER A 455 5.56 11.08 -11.32
N ALA A 456 6.72 10.45 -11.51
CA ALA A 456 7.07 9.80 -12.77
C ALA A 456 6.42 8.42 -12.90
N THR A 457 6.19 7.74 -11.77
CA THR A 457 5.59 6.41 -11.71
C THR A 457 4.51 6.39 -10.63
N VAL A 458 3.28 6.13 -11.03
CA VAL A 458 2.14 6.04 -10.09
C VAL A 458 1.91 4.61 -9.61
N THR A 459 2.46 3.62 -10.30
CA THR A 459 2.42 2.21 -9.91
C THR A 459 3.66 1.85 -9.11
N ARG A 460 3.48 1.19 -7.97
CA ARG A 460 4.57 0.73 -7.09
C ARG A 460 4.74 -0.78 -7.22
N LYS A 461 5.99 -1.24 -7.17
CA LYS A 461 6.33 -2.68 -7.16
C LYS A 461 5.80 -3.42 -5.93
N ASP A 462 5.52 -2.71 -4.84
CA ASP A 462 4.96 -3.26 -3.60
C ASP A 462 3.42 -3.29 -3.58
N GLY A 463 2.74 -2.69 -4.59
CA GLY A 463 1.29 -2.68 -4.71
C GLY A 463 0.54 -1.69 -3.81
N HIS A 464 1.23 -0.89 -2.99
CA HIS A 464 0.59 0.10 -2.09
C HIS A 464 0.20 1.42 -2.77
N HIS A 465 0.22 1.49 -4.09
CA HIS A 465 -0.16 2.69 -4.84
C HIS A 465 -1.61 3.17 -4.64
N PRO A 466 -2.62 2.34 -4.24
CA PRO A 466 -3.95 2.87 -3.94
C PRO A 466 -3.95 3.98 -2.88
N ILE A 467 -3.03 3.93 -1.90
CA ILE A 467 -2.89 4.98 -0.88
C ILE A 467 -2.58 6.35 -1.50
N ILE A 468 -1.80 6.38 -2.58
CA ILE A 468 -1.46 7.62 -3.29
C ILE A 468 -2.74 8.29 -3.80
N PHE A 469 -3.59 7.49 -4.46
CA PHE A 469 -4.85 8.00 -5.03
C PHE A 469 -5.86 8.38 -3.94
N MET A 470 -5.90 7.62 -2.86
CA MET A 470 -6.75 7.94 -1.71
C MET A 470 -6.33 9.26 -1.04
N GLN A 471 -5.04 9.59 -0.97
CA GLN A 471 -4.56 10.79 -0.29
C GLN A 471 -4.42 12.01 -1.22
N CYS A 472 -4.03 11.83 -2.47
CA CYS A 472 -3.78 12.92 -3.42
C CYS A 472 -4.88 13.11 -4.47
N GLY A 473 -5.81 12.16 -4.59
CA GLY A 473 -6.81 12.12 -5.66
C GLY A 473 -6.39 11.21 -6.84
N PRO A 474 -7.30 10.97 -7.79
CA PRO A 474 -7.04 10.14 -8.96
C PRO A 474 -5.96 10.74 -9.88
N VAL A 475 -5.48 9.94 -10.83
CA VAL A 475 -4.60 10.45 -11.90
C VAL A 475 -5.45 11.27 -12.86
N GLN A 476 -5.32 12.59 -12.79
CA GLN A 476 -6.04 13.50 -13.67
C GLN A 476 -5.33 13.59 -15.03
N PHE A 477 -4.02 13.74 -15.04
CA PHE A 477 -3.28 13.80 -16.29
C PHE A 477 -2.13 12.79 -16.32
N ARG A 478 -2.02 12.06 -17.44
CA ARG A 478 -0.92 11.12 -17.69
C ARG A 478 -0.23 11.44 -19.01
N VAL A 479 1.06 11.66 -18.94
CA VAL A 479 1.90 11.83 -20.14
C VAL A 479 2.16 10.47 -20.79
N ASP A 480 1.99 10.39 -22.11
CA ASP A 480 2.33 9.20 -22.88
C ASP A 480 3.85 9.13 -23.07
N ASP A 481 4.48 8.18 -22.36
CA ASP A 481 5.93 7.98 -22.40
C ASP A 481 6.46 7.70 -23.81
N ARG A 482 5.66 7.08 -24.68
CA ARG A 482 6.04 6.76 -26.06
C ARG A 482 6.07 8.01 -26.93
N LYS A 483 5.03 8.85 -26.82
CA LYS A 483 4.98 10.13 -27.55
C LYS A 483 6.10 11.05 -27.11
N GLN A 484 6.36 11.14 -25.82
CA GLN A 484 7.45 11.95 -25.28
C GLN A 484 8.83 11.44 -25.71
N ALA A 485 9.04 10.11 -25.74
CA ALA A 485 10.29 9.53 -26.25
C ALA A 485 10.52 9.85 -27.74
N GLN A 486 9.45 9.87 -28.54
CA GLN A 486 9.52 10.25 -29.97
C GLN A 486 9.79 11.74 -30.18
N ALA A 487 9.30 12.61 -29.31
CA ALA A 487 9.50 14.05 -29.38
C ALA A 487 10.90 14.50 -28.94
N ARG A 488 11.70 13.64 -28.31
CA ARG A 488 13.06 13.96 -27.88
C ARG A 488 14.02 14.04 -29.09
N PRO A 489 14.96 14.98 -29.11
CA PRO A 489 15.89 15.17 -30.25
C PRO A 489 17.00 14.10 -30.31
N PHE A 490 16.87 12.98 -29.64
CA PHE A 490 17.88 11.93 -29.62
C PHE A 490 17.25 10.53 -29.70
N ILE A 491 17.99 9.62 -30.33
CA ILE A 491 17.57 8.22 -30.54
C ILE A 491 18.03 7.39 -29.34
N HIS A 492 17.08 6.69 -28.72
CA HIS A 492 17.37 5.69 -27.69
C HIS A 492 17.73 4.36 -28.35
N LYS A 493 18.89 3.80 -28.01
CA LYS A 493 19.34 2.51 -28.49
C LYS A 493 19.71 1.60 -27.30
N THR A 494 19.05 0.47 -27.19
CA THR A 494 19.42 -0.57 -26.21
C THR A 494 20.35 -1.57 -26.90
N ILE A 495 21.55 -1.74 -26.35
CA ILE A 495 22.54 -2.70 -26.82
C ILE A 495 22.68 -3.79 -25.77
N VAL A 496 22.22 -4.99 -26.08
CA VAL A 496 22.32 -6.15 -25.21
C VAL A 496 23.66 -6.84 -25.47
N ARG A 497 24.52 -6.93 -24.44
CA ARG A 497 25.77 -7.68 -24.47
C ARG A 497 25.59 -9.03 -23.80
N ARG A 498 25.75 -10.11 -24.53
CA ARG A 498 25.77 -11.47 -23.96
C ARG A 498 27.15 -11.76 -23.40
N THR A 499 27.19 -12.48 -22.27
CA THR A 499 28.42 -12.92 -21.63
C THR A 499 28.44 -14.45 -21.54
N ASP A 500 29.61 -15.05 -21.63
CA ASP A 500 29.81 -16.49 -21.43
C ASP A 500 29.99 -16.84 -19.94
N PHE A 501 29.47 -16.00 -19.05
CA PHE A 501 29.57 -16.22 -17.62
C PHE A 501 28.86 -17.51 -17.22
N THR A 502 29.61 -18.37 -16.53
CA THR A 502 29.09 -19.59 -15.89
C THR A 502 29.35 -19.53 -14.39
N LEU A 503 28.41 -20.03 -13.60
CA LEU A 503 28.61 -20.11 -12.16
C LEU A 503 29.84 -20.97 -11.85
N PRO A 504 30.68 -20.57 -10.87
CA PRO A 504 31.78 -21.40 -10.37
C PRO A 504 31.29 -22.79 -9.95
N LYS A 505 32.06 -23.81 -10.16
CA LYS A 505 31.71 -25.21 -9.82
C LYS A 505 31.23 -25.35 -8.38
N SER A 506 31.83 -24.64 -7.45
CA SER A 506 31.42 -24.62 -6.03
C SER A 506 30.00 -24.09 -5.77
N LEU A 507 29.39 -23.40 -6.72
CA LEU A 507 28.03 -22.87 -6.62
C LEU A 507 27.04 -23.60 -7.55
N GLN A 508 27.54 -24.46 -8.46
CA GLN A 508 26.69 -25.23 -9.38
C GLN A 508 25.97 -26.39 -8.69
N ASP A 509 26.56 -26.95 -7.64
CA ASP A 509 26.00 -28.08 -6.88
C ASP A 509 24.87 -27.63 -5.92
N ASP A 510 24.76 -26.34 -5.63
CA ASP A 510 23.67 -25.79 -4.84
C ASP A 510 22.47 -25.45 -5.72
N LYS A 511 21.34 -26.14 -5.51
CA LYS A 511 20.08 -25.90 -6.25
C LYS A 511 19.60 -24.44 -6.17
N ARG A 512 20.02 -23.69 -5.15
CA ARG A 512 19.67 -22.26 -4.93
C ARG A 512 20.84 -21.52 -4.26
N PRO A 513 21.92 -21.22 -4.98
CA PRO A 513 23.03 -20.50 -4.38
C PRO A 513 22.57 -19.11 -3.91
N PRO A 514 23.09 -18.62 -2.76
CA PRO A 514 22.76 -17.29 -2.26
C PRO A 514 23.09 -16.21 -3.29
N ILE A 515 22.15 -15.29 -3.52
CA ILE A 515 22.26 -14.23 -4.55
C ILE A 515 23.53 -13.39 -4.41
N HIS A 516 24.01 -13.15 -3.18
CA HIS A 516 25.24 -12.38 -2.95
C HIS A 516 26.50 -13.12 -3.45
N MET A 517 26.50 -14.45 -3.46
CA MET A 517 27.61 -15.25 -4.02
C MET A 517 27.61 -15.21 -5.54
N ILE A 518 26.41 -15.23 -6.16
CA ILE A 518 26.27 -15.06 -7.61
C ILE A 518 26.81 -13.69 -8.03
N TYR A 519 26.43 -12.62 -7.33
CA TYR A 519 26.94 -11.28 -7.61
C TYR A 519 28.45 -11.17 -7.38
N SER A 520 28.99 -11.86 -6.37
CA SER A 520 30.44 -11.90 -6.14
C SER A 520 31.17 -12.58 -7.29
N ALA A 521 30.64 -13.68 -7.80
CA ALA A 521 31.21 -14.36 -8.96
C ALA A 521 31.15 -13.48 -10.22
N LEU A 522 30.02 -12.81 -10.48
CA LEU A 522 29.86 -11.86 -11.59
C LEU A 522 30.84 -10.67 -11.54
N MET A 523 31.13 -10.15 -10.33
CA MET A 523 32.11 -9.06 -10.17
C MET A 523 33.54 -9.49 -10.51
N ASN A 524 33.86 -10.75 -10.24
CA ASN A 524 35.22 -11.29 -10.40
C ASN A 524 35.42 -11.95 -11.79
N ASP A 525 34.41 -11.92 -12.67
CA ASP A 525 34.54 -12.44 -14.04
C ASP A 525 35.37 -11.47 -14.89
N GLU A 526 36.62 -11.87 -15.18
CA GLU A 526 37.56 -11.05 -15.94
C GLU A 526 37.11 -10.80 -17.38
N ARG A 527 36.49 -11.79 -18.04
CA ARG A 527 36.01 -11.65 -19.43
C ARG A 527 34.90 -10.60 -19.50
N ARG A 528 33.94 -10.69 -18.59
CA ARG A 528 32.86 -9.71 -18.47
C ARG A 528 33.41 -8.32 -18.16
N ASN A 529 34.33 -8.19 -17.23
CA ASN A 529 34.93 -6.91 -16.87
C ASN A 529 35.73 -6.31 -18.04
N THR A 530 36.48 -7.11 -18.76
CA THR A 530 37.21 -6.69 -19.98
C THR A 530 36.24 -6.17 -21.05
N MET A 531 35.13 -6.87 -21.27
CA MET A 531 34.10 -6.42 -22.21
C MET A 531 33.50 -5.05 -21.81
N ILE A 532 33.17 -4.86 -20.52
CA ILE A 532 32.66 -3.58 -20.01
C ILE A 532 33.68 -2.46 -20.24
N ILE A 533 34.96 -2.69 -19.93
CA ILE A 533 36.03 -1.71 -20.13
C ILE A 533 36.20 -1.38 -21.61
N THR A 534 36.16 -2.38 -22.48
CA THR A 534 36.26 -2.20 -23.93
C THR A 534 35.11 -1.36 -24.48
N ASP A 535 33.87 -1.65 -24.08
CA ASP A 535 32.70 -0.88 -24.50
C ASP A 535 32.78 0.58 -24.03
N VAL A 536 33.29 0.81 -22.82
CA VAL A 536 33.52 2.16 -22.30
C VAL A 536 34.57 2.92 -23.12
N LEU A 537 35.69 2.29 -23.41
CA LEU A 537 36.76 2.93 -24.20
C LEU A 537 36.29 3.23 -25.62
N GLN A 538 35.50 2.35 -26.22
CA GLN A 538 34.86 2.61 -27.50
C GLN A 538 33.92 3.82 -27.42
N ALA A 539 33.06 3.92 -26.39
CA ALA A 539 32.17 5.07 -26.22
C ALA A 539 32.95 6.38 -26.06
N ILE A 540 34.06 6.36 -25.35
CA ILE A 540 34.96 7.54 -25.22
C ILE A 540 35.57 7.93 -26.59
N SER A 541 36.04 6.92 -27.36
CA SER A 541 36.58 7.18 -28.72
C SER A 541 35.53 7.79 -29.68
N GLU A 542 34.25 7.48 -29.45
CA GLU A 542 33.09 8.05 -30.15
C GLU A 542 32.68 9.44 -29.58
N LYS A 543 33.51 10.05 -28.71
CA LYS A 543 33.23 11.33 -28.03
C LYS A 543 31.96 11.33 -27.17
N ARG A 544 31.59 10.21 -26.61
CA ARG A 544 30.51 10.11 -25.65
C ARG A 544 31.01 10.25 -24.22
N SER A 545 30.11 10.61 -23.31
CA SER A 545 30.35 10.66 -21.86
C SER A 545 29.65 9.48 -21.18
N PRO A 546 30.27 8.28 -21.11
CA PRO A 546 29.65 7.09 -20.55
C PRO A 546 29.42 7.21 -19.04
N VAL A 547 28.35 6.54 -18.56
CA VAL A 547 28.04 6.37 -17.14
C VAL A 547 27.96 4.88 -16.83
N ILE A 548 28.75 4.42 -15.86
CA ILE A 548 28.66 3.05 -15.33
C ILE A 548 27.85 3.06 -14.04
N LEU A 549 26.79 2.25 -13.99
CA LEU A 549 26.00 2.02 -12.78
C LEU A 549 26.26 0.60 -12.26
N THR A 550 26.59 0.50 -10.97
CA THR A 550 26.71 -0.78 -10.28
C THR A 550 26.30 -0.65 -8.82
N GLU A 551 25.61 -1.64 -8.28
CA GLU A 551 25.23 -1.67 -6.86
C GLU A 551 26.42 -1.97 -5.93
N ARG A 552 27.48 -2.56 -6.44
CA ARG A 552 28.58 -3.08 -5.63
C ARG A 552 29.78 -2.13 -5.58
N ARG A 553 30.07 -1.62 -4.39
CA ARG A 553 31.20 -0.69 -4.15
C ARG A 553 32.55 -1.26 -4.57
N GLN A 554 32.75 -2.58 -4.39
CA GLN A 554 34.00 -3.26 -4.78
C GLN A 554 34.14 -3.28 -6.29
N HIS A 555 33.08 -3.60 -7.03
CA HIS A 555 33.07 -3.58 -8.50
C HIS A 555 33.29 -2.17 -9.04
N LEU A 556 32.66 -1.16 -8.40
CA LEU A 556 32.87 0.24 -8.73
C LEU A 556 34.35 0.66 -8.58
N ALA A 557 34.98 0.26 -7.47
CA ALA A 557 36.38 0.55 -7.20
C ALA A 557 37.30 -0.13 -8.21
N TYR A 558 37.06 -1.41 -8.52
CA TYR A 558 37.82 -2.15 -9.52
C TYR A 558 37.74 -1.50 -10.91
N LEU A 559 36.55 -1.17 -11.39
CA LEU A 559 36.39 -0.54 -12.70
C LEU A 559 37.03 0.86 -12.73
N ALA A 560 36.92 1.63 -11.64
CA ALA A 560 37.54 2.94 -11.53
C ALA A 560 39.07 2.85 -11.61
N ASP A 561 39.69 1.87 -10.92
CA ASP A 561 41.12 1.64 -10.96
C ASP A 561 41.59 1.30 -12.39
N GLN A 562 40.92 0.36 -13.05
CA GLN A 562 41.26 -0.08 -14.42
C GLN A 562 41.08 1.03 -15.47
N LEU A 563 40.16 1.96 -15.26
CA LEU A 563 39.88 3.06 -16.20
C LEU A 563 40.70 4.31 -15.91
N SER A 564 41.19 4.50 -14.68
CA SER A 564 41.98 5.68 -14.28
C SER A 564 43.30 5.83 -15.02
N SER A 565 43.87 4.73 -15.49
CA SER A 565 45.11 4.74 -16.30
C SER A 565 44.85 5.01 -17.79
N LYS A 566 43.59 4.95 -18.24
CA LYS A 566 43.19 4.97 -19.65
C LYS A 566 42.32 6.20 -20.02
N ILE A 567 41.69 6.86 -19.05
CA ILE A 567 40.81 7.98 -19.23
C ILE A 567 41.20 9.12 -18.30
N ARG A 568 41.29 10.33 -18.83
CA ARG A 568 41.78 11.52 -18.10
C ARG A 568 40.85 11.91 -16.94
N ASN A 569 39.55 11.93 -17.18
CA ASN A 569 38.59 12.38 -16.19
C ASN A 569 37.68 11.23 -15.71
N VAL A 570 38.08 10.55 -14.66
CA VAL A 570 37.29 9.51 -14.01
C VAL A 570 36.64 10.09 -12.74
N ILE A 571 35.30 10.14 -12.72
CA ILE A 571 34.49 10.66 -11.61
C ILE A 571 33.78 9.50 -10.93
N VAL A 572 34.04 9.30 -9.62
CA VAL A 572 33.43 8.21 -8.84
C VAL A 572 32.47 8.76 -7.82
N LEU A 573 31.18 8.43 -7.96
CA LEU A 573 30.09 8.86 -7.10
C LEU A 573 29.52 7.65 -6.33
N LYS A 574 29.68 7.63 -5.02
CA LYS A 574 29.24 6.51 -4.17
C LYS A 574 28.60 6.97 -2.87
N GLY A 575 27.65 6.21 -2.35
CA GLY A 575 27.06 6.49 -1.05
C GLY A 575 28.11 6.45 0.09
N GLY A 576 27.94 7.33 1.09
CA GLY A 576 28.84 7.44 2.25
C GLY A 576 30.01 8.41 2.07
N MET A 577 30.08 9.16 0.95
CA MET A 577 31.01 10.28 0.80
C MET A 577 30.62 11.45 1.70
N GLY A 578 31.62 12.15 2.24
CA GLY A 578 31.39 13.39 2.98
C GLY A 578 30.82 14.50 2.06
N ARG A 579 29.98 15.38 2.60
CA ARG A 579 29.30 16.45 1.83
C ARG A 579 30.28 17.35 1.06
N LYS A 580 31.44 17.67 1.64
CA LYS A 580 32.47 18.47 0.98
C LYS A 580 33.05 17.75 -0.23
N GLN A 581 33.32 16.46 -0.09
CA GLN A 581 33.87 15.62 -1.17
C GLN A 581 32.87 15.46 -2.32
N ALA A 582 31.60 15.17 -2.02
CA ALA A 582 30.56 15.07 -3.04
C ALA A 582 30.40 16.37 -3.82
N ARG A 583 30.37 17.52 -3.12
CA ARG A 583 30.29 18.85 -3.74
C ARG A 583 31.49 19.15 -4.64
N SER A 584 32.70 18.89 -4.16
CA SER A 584 33.92 19.09 -4.95
C SER A 584 33.96 18.24 -6.23
N LEU A 585 33.44 16.99 -6.17
CA LEU A 585 33.35 16.12 -7.36
C LEU A 585 32.30 16.63 -8.37
N ILE A 586 31.18 17.14 -7.90
CA ILE A 586 30.14 17.74 -8.77
C ILE A 586 30.66 19.04 -9.40
N GLU A 587 31.32 19.90 -8.64
CA GLU A 587 31.95 21.11 -9.15
C GLU A 587 33.07 20.77 -10.17
N ARG A 588 33.88 19.74 -9.91
CA ARG A 588 34.86 19.23 -10.86
C ARG A 588 34.20 18.76 -12.16
N LEU A 589 33.10 17.96 -12.04
CA LEU A 589 32.36 17.46 -13.20
C LEU A 589 31.79 18.62 -14.06
N ALA A 590 31.24 19.65 -13.40
CA ALA A 590 30.69 20.83 -14.08
C ALA A 590 31.75 21.68 -14.79
N ASN A 591 32.99 21.64 -14.34
CA ASN A 591 34.11 22.41 -14.91
C ASN A 591 34.89 21.64 -15.98
N ILE A 592 34.56 20.36 -16.27
CA ILE A 592 35.18 19.63 -17.38
C ILE A 592 34.58 20.15 -18.71
N PRO A 593 35.38 20.66 -19.66
CA PRO A 593 34.90 21.08 -20.96
C PRO A 593 34.17 19.98 -21.71
N ASP A 594 33.19 20.34 -22.54
CA ASP A 594 32.35 19.36 -23.24
C ASP A 594 33.10 18.51 -24.27
N ASP A 595 34.22 18.98 -24.75
CA ASP A 595 35.12 18.30 -25.69
C ASP A 595 36.16 17.40 -25.00
N GLU A 596 36.31 17.50 -23.69
CA GLU A 596 37.22 16.62 -22.93
C GLU A 596 36.55 15.28 -22.56
N GLU A 597 37.33 14.20 -22.65
CA GLU A 597 36.91 12.87 -22.28
C GLU A 597 36.59 12.78 -20.77
N ARG A 598 35.45 12.17 -20.47
CA ARG A 598 35.00 11.93 -19.08
C ARG A 598 34.20 10.66 -18.94
N ILE A 599 34.28 10.04 -17.78
CA ILE A 599 33.44 8.92 -17.37
C ILE A 599 32.94 9.14 -15.95
N ILE A 600 31.68 8.78 -15.72
CA ILE A 600 31.08 8.76 -14.40
C ILE A 600 30.85 7.30 -13.99
N LEU A 601 31.38 6.91 -12.84
CA LEU A 601 31.06 5.64 -12.18
C LEU A 601 30.25 5.92 -10.94
N ALA A 602 29.08 5.31 -10.81
CA ALA A 602 28.23 5.54 -9.67
C ALA A 602 27.55 4.28 -9.14
N THR A 603 27.24 4.33 -7.83
CA THR A 603 26.29 3.36 -7.29
C THR A 603 24.87 3.80 -7.64
N GLU A 604 24.00 2.84 -8.02
CA GLU A 604 22.61 3.09 -8.40
C GLU A 604 21.89 4.02 -7.39
N ARG A 605 22.05 3.75 -6.10
CA ARG A 605 21.46 4.58 -5.02
C ARG A 605 21.98 6.02 -4.96
N TYR A 606 23.01 6.37 -5.68
CA TYR A 606 23.56 7.73 -5.69
C TYR A 606 23.03 8.57 -6.87
N LEU A 607 22.80 7.94 -8.02
CA LEU A 607 22.30 8.59 -9.24
C LEU A 607 20.84 8.24 -9.57
N GLY A 608 20.35 7.12 -9.05
CA GLY A 608 19.00 6.62 -9.33
C GLY A 608 17.98 7.20 -8.35
N GLU A 609 17.45 8.32 -8.62
CA GLU A 609 16.28 9.07 -8.12
C GLU A 609 16.57 10.56 -8.08
#